data_f4be76fc8e3be942e44fd81f772cdcc5
#
_entry.id   f4be76fc8e3be942e44fd81f772cdcc5
#
_cell.length_a   1.000
_cell.length_b   1.000
_cell.length_c   1.000
_cell.angle_alpha   90.00
_cell.angle_beta   90.00
_cell.angle_gamma   90.00
#
_symmetry.space_group_name_H-M   'P 1'
#
loop_
_entity.id
_entity.type
_entity.pdbx_description
1 polymer ?
#
loop_
_entity_poly.entity_id
_entity_poly.type
_entity_poly.pdbx_seq_one_letter_code
_entity_poly.pdbx_strand_id
1 'polypeptide(L)'
;MSHLKERKEKICLNCNADLYGRYCHVCGQENLEPKETVWHLIQHFFNDITHFDGKFFASVRYLIRKPGFLSKEYMAGRRASYLNPIRMYVFTSAIFFIVLFSLRGTREIVTERADKEGLAELELRKVKLEGRLAKADKDDKEDIEQGIRRANIKMAAIRHMYGDSTNRKLDDEEMDEAILQDLNDSLLRPDLTQAARERISKKVKAAKEDQDDGPSFFGFNQGHYRTVEDYDSAQAKLPEDIRDGWLKRATVRKLIHLQMEYREDKRAFKEHLTENIMHSFPKILFVTLPIFALVLNILYFRHKQYYYVDHGIFTIHVYCATFLLLLLYILMQKIAGAVGVTWIQAVCYVIMFAIWVYIFIYLYKAMRGFYRQGRLKTFVKYFITCLIAFFVNIFLLALFILISVVSL
;
A
#
# COMPACT_ATOMS: atom_id res chain seq x y z
N MET A 1 -33.60 7.87 -20.49
CA MET A 1 -33.49 9.00 -21.42
C MET A 1 -32.74 10.12 -20.68
N SER A 2 -31.67 10.70 -21.28
CA SER A 2 -30.92 11.76 -20.60
C SER A 2 -31.78 13.03 -20.56
N HIS A 3 -31.90 13.63 -19.37
CA HIS A 3 -32.61 14.90 -19.15
C HIS A 3 -31.72 16.11 -19.42
N LEU A 4 -30.57 15.92 -20.09
CA LEU A 4 -29.67 16.99 -20.44
C LEU A 4 -30.21 17.77 -21.65
N LYS A 5 -29.95 19.08 -21.63
CA LYS A 5 -30.42 20.01 -22.68
C LYS A 5 -29.65 19.79 -23.97
N GLU A 6 -30.38 19.61 -25.06
CA GLU A 6 -29.83 19.52 -26.42
C GLU A 6 -29.19 20.85 -26.82
N ARG A 7 -28.00 20.80 -27.48
CA ARG A 7 -27.35 21.98 -28.05
C ARG A 7 -28.14 22.46 -29.22
N LYS A 8 -28.20 23.78 -29.35
CA LYS A 8 -28.84 24.44 -30.51
C LYS A 8 -28.02 24.26 -31.81
N GLU A 9 -26.71 24.15 -31.69
CA GLU A 9 -25.81 23.93 -32.81
C GLU A 9 -25.94 22.51 -33.36
N LYS A 10 -26.15 22.39 -34.65
CA LYS A 10 -26.38 21.13 -35.37
C LYS A 10 -25.10 20.57 -36.01
N ILE A 11 -23.94 20.79 -35.36
CA ILE A 11 -22.63 20.21 -35.72
C ILE A 11 -22.15 19.31 -34.61
N CYS A 12 -21.74 18.09 -34.94
CA CYS A 12 -21.24 17.12 -33.99
C CYS A 12 -19.89 17.55 -33.41
N LEU A 13 -19.77 17.60 -32.08
CA LEU A 13 -18.51 17.95 -31.38
C LEU A 13 -17.41 16.92 -31.57
N ASN A 14 -17.75 15.66 -31.90
CA ASN A 14 -16.80 14.57 -32.01
C ASN A 14 -16.20 14.43 -33.42
N CYS A 15 -17.06 14.42 -34.45
CA CYS A 15 -16.66 14.16 -35.84
C CYS A 15 -16.90 15.33 -36.81
N ASN A 16 -17.47 16.44 -36.33
CA ASN A 16 -17.83 17.63 -37.11
C ASN A 16 -18.87 17.40 -38.23
N ALA A 17 -19.59 16.28 -38.23
CA ALA A 17 -20.68 16.04 -39.17
C ALA A 17 -21.92 16.86 -38.83
N ASP A 18 -22.73 17.22 -39.83
CA ASP A 18 -24.02 17.87 -39.64
C ASP A 18 -25.01 16.93 -38.93
N LEU A 19 -25.80 17.47 -38.01
CA LEU A 19 -26.74 16.72 -37.18
C LEU A 19 -28.18 16.95 -37.65
N TYR A 20 -28.87 15.89 -38.07
CA TYR A 20 -30.28 15.88 -38.43
C TYR A 20 -31.23 15.56 -37.27
N GLY A 21 -30.66 15.13 -36.12
CA GLY A 21 -31.41 14.78 -34.92
C GLY A 21 -30.57 14.86 -33.67
N ARG A 22 -31.07 14.24 -32.59
CA ARG A 22 -30.43 14.22 -31.27
C ARG A 22 -29.09 13.45 -31.26
N TYR A 23 -28.93 12.47 -32.13
CA TYR A 23 -27.73 11.64 -32.24
C TYR A 23 -27.03 11.86 -33.57
N CYS A 24 -25.72 11.85 -33.55
CA CYS A 24 -24.92 11.91 -34.77
C CYS A 24 -25.02 10.59 -35.56
N HIS A 25 -25.45 10.65 -36.82
CA HIS A 25 -25.58 9.51 -37.71
C HIS A 25 -24.24 8.86 -38.09
N VAL A 26 -23.11 9.62 -37.95
CA VAL A 26 -21.75 9.15 -38.31
C VAL A 26 -21.08 8.46 -37.14
N CYS A 27 -21.09 9.05 -35.93
CA CYS A 27 -20.33 8.53 -34.79
C CYS A 27 -21.19 8.15 -33.57
N GLY A 28 -22.52 8.32 -33.63
CA GLY A 28 -23.46 7.99 -32.58
C GLY A 28 -23.43 8.91 -31.34
N GLN A 29 -22.64 10.01 -31.37
CA GLN A 29 -22.59 10.90 -30.20
C GLN A 29 -23.89 11.70 -30.09
N GLU A 30 -24.43 11.79 -28.87
CA GLU A 30 -25.58 12.60 -28.53
C GLU A 30 -25.21 14.09 -28.51
N ASN A 31 -26.08 14.97 -29.06
CA ASN A 31 -25.86 16.39 -29.14
C ASN A 31 -26.29 17.12 -27.88
N LEU A 32 -25.52 17.00 -26.83
CA LEU A 32 -25.78 17.58 -25.50
C LEU A 32 -24.81 18.71 -25.17
N GLU A 33 -25.23 19.61 -24.28
CA GLU A 33 -24.31 20.58 -23.70
C GLU A 33 -23.14 19.88 -22.96
N PRO A 34 -21.87 20.35 -23.14
CA PRO A 34 -20.69 19.65 -22.56
C PRO A 34 -20.63 19.66 -21.03
N LYS A 35 -21.47 20.45 -20.35
CA LYS A 35 -21.51 20.57 -18.90
C LYS A 35 -22.29 19.40 -18.29
N GLU A 36 -21.64 18.56 -17.52
CA GLU A 36 -22.26 17.45 -16.80
C GLU A 36 -22.19 17.66 -15.29
N THR A 37 -23.20 17.13 -14.60
CA THR A 37 -23.21 17.03 -13.14
C THR A 37 -22.64 15.69 -12.71
N VAL A 38 -22.07 15.62 -11.47
CA VAL A 38 -21.54 14.38 -10.89
C VAL A 38 -22.62 13.28 -10.88
N TRP A 39 -23.86 13.64 -10.56
CA TRP A 39 -24.98 12.68 -10.51
C TRP A 39 -25.27 12.04 -11.87
N HIS A 40 -25.21 12.80 -12.93
CA HIS A 40 -25.42 12.29 -14.29
C HIS A 40 -24.31 11.31 -14.71
N LEU A 41 -23.06 11.59 -14.34
CA LEU A 41 -21.94 10.68 -14.57
C LEU A 41 -22.13 9.33 -13.83
N ILE A 42 -22.61 9.37 -12.60
CA ILE A 42 -22.88 8.16 -11.80
C ILE A 42 -24.02 7.33 -12.43
N GLN A 43 -25.11 7.96 -12.83
CA GLN A 43 -26.26 7.29 -13.43
C GLN A 43 -25.89 6.61 -14.77
N HIS A 44 -25.09 7.28 -15.61
CA HIS A 44 -24.55 6.70 -16.84
C HIS A 44 -23.65 5.50 -16.57
N PHE A 45 -22.85 5.55 -15.52
CA PHE A 45 -21.99 4.46 -15.14
C PHE A 45 -22.75 3.15 -14.88
N PHE A 46 -23.83 3.19 -14.08
CA PHE A 46 -24.62 1.98 -13.79
C PHE A 46 -25.32 1.39 -15.01
N ASN A 47 -25.73 2.22 -15.95
CA ASN A 47 -26.40 1.77 -17.17
C ASN A 47 -25.45 1.10 -18.19
N ASP A 48 -24.17 1.40 -18.11
CA ASP A 48 -23.21 1.16 -19.18
C ASP A 48 -22.09 0.13 -18.85
N ILE A 49 -22.13 -0.49 -17.66
CA ILE A 49 -21.06 -1.41 -17.15
C ILE A 49 -20.82 -2.62 -18.06
N THR A 50 -21.79 -3.02 -18.86
CA THR A 50 -21.79 -4.33 -19.54
C THR A 50 -21.14 -4.38 -20.93
N HIS A 51 -20.78 -3.24 -21.52
CA HIS A 51 -20.25 -3.21 -22.90
C HIS A 51 -18.74 -2.87 -22.92
N PHE A 52 -17.91 -3.90 -23.13
CA PHE A 52 -16.48 -3.80 -23.38
C PHE A 52 -16.23 -3.26 -24.79
N ASP A 53 -15.89 -1.98 -24.91
CA ASP A 53 -15.78 -1.27 -26.19
C ASP A 53 -14.31 -1.28 -26.67
N GLY A 54 -14.08 -1.50 -27.99
CA GLY A 54 -12.74 -1.46 -28.62
C GLY A 54 -12.00 -0.11 -28.45
N LYS A 55 -12.71 0.92 -27.95
CA LYS A 55 -12.17 2.23 -27.57
C LYS A 55 -11.20 2.19 -26.38
N PHE A 56 -11.20 1.08 -25.59
CA PHE A 56 -10.33 0.96 -24.42
C PHE A 56 -8.85 1.08 -24.80
N PHE A 57 -8.38 0.29 -25.75
CA PHE A 57 -6.96 0.29 -26.15
C PHE A 57 -6.53 1.65 -26.75
N ALA A 58 -7.41 2.28 -27.52
CA ALA A 58 -7.17 3.63 -28.04
C ALA A 58 -7.02 4.64 -26.90
N SER A 59 -7.93 4.60 -25.91
CA SER A 59 -7.89 5.48 -24.74
C SER A 59 -6.63 5.27 -23.92
N VAL A 60 -6.25 4.03 -23.62
CA VAL A 60 -5.01 3.69 -22.88
C VAL A 60 -3.76 4.19 -23.61
N ARG A 61 -3.70 4.03 -24.93
CA ARG A 61 -2.58 4.53 -25.73
C ARG A 61 -2.43 6.05 -25.63
N TYR A 62 -3.54 6.79 -25.75
CA TYR A 62 -3.51 8.26 -25.62
C TYR A 62 -3.25 8.69 -24.17
N LEU A 63 -3.80 7.98 -23.19
CA LEU A 63 -3.59 8.25 -21.79
C LEU A 63 -2.09 8.25 -21.43
N ILE A 64 -1.36 7.20 -21.84
CA ILE A 64 0.07 7.06 -21.52
C ILE A 64 0.94 8.00 -22.37
N ARG A 65 0.68 8.10 -23.69
CA ARG A 65 1.56 8.86 -24.60
C ARG A 65 1.34 10.36 -24.56
N LYS A 66 0.11 10.82 -24.28
CA LYS A 66 -0.26 12.25 -24.29
C LYS A 66 -0.92 12.67 -22.97
N PRO A 67 -0.14 12.89 -21.90
CA PRO A 67 -0.67 13.26 -20.58
C PRO A 67 -1.60 14.49 -20.65
N GLY A 68 -2.79 14.37 -20.03
CA GLY A 68 -3.81 15.43 -20.01
C GLY A 68 -4.65 15.55 -21.29
N PHE A 69 -4.34 14.81 -22.34
CA PHE A 69 -5.06 14.88 -23.62
C PHE A 69 -6.51 14.40 -23.50
N LEU A 70 -6.75 13.23 -22.90
CA LEU A 70 -8.11 12.68 -22.77
C LEU A 70 -9.03 13.58 -21.95
N SER A 71 -8.52 14.16 -20.88
CA SER A 71 -9.29 15.12 -20.07
C SER A 71 -9.69 16.33 -20.88
N LYS A 72 -8.78 16.84 -21.71
CA LYS A 72 -9.05 17.96 -22.62
C LYS A 72 -10.08 17.63 -23.69
N GLU A 73 -9.97 16.45 -24.32
CA GLU A 73 -10.93 15.97 -25.33
C GLU A 73 -12.34 15.83 -24.74
N TYR A 74 -12.40 15.26 -23.52
CA TYR A 74 -13.66 15.10 -22.80
C TYR A 74 -14.34 16.45 -22.52
N MET A 75 -13.57 17.45 -22.05
CA MET A 75 -14.09 18.80 -21.84
C MET A 75 -14.50 19.53 -23.15
N ALA A 76 -13.78 19.22 -24.23
CA ALA A 76 -14.17 19.73 -25.56
C ALA A 76 -15.44 19.07 -26.11
N GLY A 77 -16.06 18.14 -25.37
CA GLY A 77 -17.30 17.45 -25.74
C GLY A 77 -17.09 16.26 -26.67
N ARG A 78 -15.86 15.88 -27.01
CA ARG A 78 -15.54 14.68 -27.82
C ARG A 78 -15.53 13.43 -26.97
N ARG A 79 -16.71 12.85 -26.69
CA ARG A 79 -16.93 11.75 -25.74
C ARG A 79 -17.13 10.40 -26.41
N ALA A 80 -17.61 10.39 -27.65
CA ALA A 80 -17.91 9.15 -28.36
C ALA A 80 -16.66 8.40 -28.84
N SER A 81 -15.54 9.11 -29.05
CA SER A 81 -14.28 8.51 -29.55
C SER A 81 -13.46 7.81 -28.48
N TYR A 82 -13.67 8.11 -27.20
CA TYR A 82 -12.88 7.58 -26.09
C TYR A 82 -13.76 6.92 -25.03
N LEU A 83 -13.14 6.08 -24.22
CA LEU A 83 -13.82 5.42 -23.11
C LEU A 83 -14.25 6.46 -22.07
N ASN A 84 -15.44 6.26 -21.49
CA ASN A 84 -15.91 7.08 -20.38
C ASN A 84 -14.90 7.02 -19.22
N PRO A 85 -14.51 8.17 -18.62
CA PRO A 85 -13.51 8.24 -17.55
C PRO A 85 -13.81 7.34 -16.36
N ILE A 86 -15.07 7.28 -15.93
CA ILE A 86 -15.47 6.46 -14.76
C ILE A 86 -15.34 4.97 -15.08
N ARG A 87 -15.76 4.52 -16.26
CA ARG A 87 -15.56 3.14 -16.70
C ARG A 87 -14.08 2.78 -16.75
N MET A 88 -13.26 3.67 -17.29
CA MET A 88 -11.81 3.46 -17.37
C MET A 88 -11.21 3.33 -15.98
N TYR A 89 -11.63 4.15 -15.02
CA TYR A 89 -11.16 4.08 -13.64
C TYR A 89 -11.54 2.77 -12.98
N VAL A 90 -12.82 2.37 -13.05
CA VAL A 90 -13.27 1.12 -12.43
C VAL A 90 -12.54 -0.08 -13.01
N PHE A 91 -12.37 -0.12 -14.33
CA PHE A 91 -11.70 -1.21 -14.99
C PHE A 91 -10.20 -1.28 -14.66
N THR A 92 -9.49 -0.15 -14.74
CA THR A 92 -8.05 -0.10 -14.45
C THR A 92 -7.76 -0.34 -12.98
N SER A 93 -8.59 0.19 -12.06
CA SER A 93 -8.44 -0.04 -10.63
C SER A 93 -8.74 -1.51 -10.26
N ALA A 94 -9.80 -2.10 -10.83
CA ALA A 94 -10.13 -3.50 -10.59
C ALA A 94 -8.98 -4.43 -11.00
N ILE A 95 -8.44 -4.27 -12.21
CA ILE A 95 -7.29 -5.07 -12.67
C ILE A 95 -6.08 -4.84 -11.76
N PHE A 96 -5.80 -3.59 -11.40
CA PHE A 96 -4.68 -3.26 -10.52
C PHE A 96 -4.79 -3.97 -9.17
N PHE A 97 -5.95 -3.90 -8.52
CA PHE A 97 -6.14 -4.53 -7.21
C PHE A 97 -6.19 -6.05 -7.28
N ILE A 98 -6.81 -6.63 -8.32
CA ILE A 98 -6.79 -8.10 -8.53
C ILE A 98 -5.33 -8.58 -8.65
N VAL A 99 -4.52 -7.93 -9.48
CA VAL A 99 -3.10 -8.28 -9.64
C VAL A 99 -2.34 -8.07 -8.33
N LEU A 100 -2.53 -6.93 -7.65
CA LEU A 100 -1.85 -6.59 -6.40
C LEU A 100 -2.12 -7.63 -5.30
N PHE A 101 -3.38 -8.02 -5.09
CA PHE A 101 -3.77 -8.99 -4.05
C PHE A 101 -3.40 -10.42 -4.43
N SER A 102 -3.56 -10.81 -5.70
CA SER A 102 -3.15 -12.14 -6.18
C SER A 102 -1.65 -12.40 -5.99
N LEU A 103 -0.82 -11.37 -6.15
CA LEU A 103 0.63 -11.50 -5.98
C LEU A 103 1.07 -11.65 -4.53
N ARG A 104 0.27 -11.21 -3.58
CA ARG A 104 0.55 -11.34 -2.15
C ARG A 104 0.34 -12.78 -1.69
N GLY A 105 -0.80 -13.39 -2.02
CA GLY A 105 -1.07 -14.78 -1.68
C GLY A 105 0.01 -15.74 -2.19
N THR A 106 0.55 -15.49 -3.41
CA THR A 106 1.68 -16.29 -3.92
C THR A 106 2.99 -16.08 -3.17
N ARG A 107 3.22 -14.90 -2.58
CA ARG A 107 4.42 -14.65 -1.76
C ARG A 107 4.38 -15.43 -0.45
N GLU A 108 3.26 -15.48 0.23
CA GLU A 108 3.09 -16.24 1.48
C GLU A 108 3.31 -17.74 1.24
N ILE A 109 2.75 -18.30 0.18
CA ILE A 109 2.94 -19.70 -0.20
C ILE A 109 4.41 -20.03 -0.55
N VAL A 110 5.11 -19.10 -1.23
CA VAL A 110 6.52 -19.31 -1.63
C VAL A 110 7.45 -19.19 -0.42
N THR A 111 7.20 -18.23 0.50
CA THR A 111 7.98 -18.14 1.75
C THR A 111 7.75 -19.36 2.63
N GLU A 112 6.52 -19.83 2.77
CA GLU A 112 6.21 -21.04 3.53
C GLU A 112 6.91 -22.29 2.97
N ARG A 113 7.00 -22.43 1.65
CA ARG A 113 7.76 -23.53 1.01
C ARG A 113 9.26 -23.40 1.24
N ALA A 114 9.83 -22.22 1.06
CA ALA A 114 11.26 -21.99 1.26
C ALA A 114 11.68 -22.25 2.71
N ASP A 115 10.82 -21.93 3.67
CA ASP A 115 11.10 -22.16 5.09
C ASP A 115 10.90 -23.64 5.48
N LYS A 116 9.96 -24.37 4.86
CA LYS A 116 9.83 -25.83 4.99
C LYS A 116 11.06 -26.56 4.45
N GLU A 117 11.60 -26.13 3.31
CA GLU A 117 12.86 -26.63 2.74
C GLU A 117 14.05 -26.29 3.67
N GLY A 118 14.08 -25.07 4.21
CA GLY A 118 15.07 -24.65 5.20
C GLY A 118 15.01 -25.44 6.51
N LEU A 119 13.82 -25.79 6.98
CA LEU A 119 13.63 -26.67 8.13
C LEU A 119 14.23 -28.07 7.89
N ALA A 120 13.94 -28.69 6.75
CA ALA A 120 14.48 -30.00 6.39
C ALA A 120 16.02 -29.98 6.30
N GLU A 121 16.61 -28.91 5.76
CA GLU A 121 18.06 -28.74 5.69
C GLU A 121 18.68 -28.57 7.09
N LEU A 122 18.05 -27.80 7.98
CA LEU A 122 18.50 -27.64 9.36
C LEU A 122 18.40 -28.94 10.17
N GLU A 123 17.35 -29.73 9.98
CA GLU A 123 17.20 -31.05 10.58
C GLU A 123 18.30 -32.01 10.12
N LEU A 124 18.58 -32.06 8.83
CA LEU A 124 19.67 -32.86 8.27
C LEU A 124 21.03 -32.42 8.81
N ARG A 125 21.25 -31.11 8.97
CA ARG A 125 22.48 -30.56 9.57
C ARG A 125 22.61 -30.95 11.04
N LYS A 126 21.52 -30.88 11.80
CA LYS A 126 21.47 -31.29 13.19
C LYS A 126 21.87 -32.78 13.33
N VAL A 127 21.25 -33.67 12.55
CA VAL A 127 21.56 -35.12 12.56
C VAL A 127 23.03 -35.38 12.23
N LYS A 128 23.61 -34.65 11.27
CA LYS A 128 25.06 -34.74 10.95
C LYS A 128 25.94 -34.30 12.11
N LEU A 129 25.55 -33.20 12.80
CA LEU A 129 26.31 -32.72 13.98
C LEU A 129 26.20 -33.68 15.15
N GLU A 130 25.03 -34.26 15.43
CA GLU A 130 24.83 -35.28 16.47
C GLU A 130 25.64 -36.54 16.17
N GLY A 131 25.71 -36.98 14.91
CA GLY A 131 26.59 -38.11 14.51
C GLY A 131 28.08 -37.80 14.65
N ARG A 132 28.51 -36.55 14.54
CA ARG A 132 29.87 -36.10 14.79
C ARG A 132 30.17 -36.00 16.29
N LEU A 133 29.21 -35.52 17.07
CA LEU A 133 29.33 -35.41 18.54
C LEU A 133 29.62 -36.75 19.19
N ALA A 134 29.01 -37.85 18.69
CA ALA A 134 29.23 -39.20 19.17
C ALA A 134 30.67 -39.71 18.95
N LYS A 135 31.44 -39.07 18.05
CA LYS A 135 32.81 -39.46 17.66
C LYS A 135 33.86 -38.40 17.99
N ALA A 136 33.47 -37.29 18.60
CA ALA A 136 34.33 -36.14 18.84
C ALA A 136 35.18 -36.27 20.09
N ASP A 137 36.41 -35.73 20.02
CA ASP A 137 37.28 -35.60 21.17
C ASP A 137 36.83 -34.42 22.07
N LYS A 138 37.40 -34.31 23.27
CA LYS A 138 36.88 -33.41 24.33
C LYS A 138 36.88 -31.93 23.90
N ASP A 139 37.86 -31.50 23.10
CA ASP A 139 37.98 -30.10 22.62
C ASP A 139 37.01 -29.76 21.51
N ASP A 140 36.61 -30.72 20.65
CA ASP A 140 35.66 -30.50 19.55
C ASP A 140 34.19 -30.59 19.99
N LYS A 141 33.91 -31.17 21.18
CA LYS A 141 32.53 -31.36 21.66
C LYS A 141 31.78 -30.06 21.88
N GLU A 142 32.45 -29.07 22.44
CA GLU A 142 31.81 -27.78 22.77
C GLU A 142 31.37 -27.02 21.53
N ASP A 143 32.20 -27.00 20.46
CA ASP A 143 31.86 -26.37 19.21
C ASP A 143 30.69 -27.08 18.45
N ILE A 144 30.66 -28.42 18.54
CA ILE A 144 29.59 -29.21 17.92
C ILE A 144 28.28 -29.01 18.68
N GLU A 145 28.28 -28.99 20.00
CA GLU A 145 27.11 -28.74 20.86
C GLU A 145 26.53 -27.34 20.61
N GLN A 146 27.38 -26.30 20.46
CA GLN A 146 26.96 -24.98 20.07
C GLN A 146 26.32 -24.95 18.68
N GLY A 147 26.87 -25.73 17.73
CA GLY A 147 26.30 -25.91 16.41
C GLY A 147 24.89 -26.49 16.41
N ILE A 148 24.68 -27.53 17.28
CA ILE A 148 23.38 -28.18 17.48
C ILE A 148 22.38 -27.19 18.13
N ARG A 149 22.81 -26.44 19.16
CA ARG A 149 21.99 -25.42 19.82
C ARG A 149 21.53 -24.35 18.85
N ARG A 150 22.43 -23.82 18.00
CA ARG A 150 22.07 -22.84 16.95
C ARG A 150 21.09 -23.38 15.90
N ALA A 151 21.24 -24.65 15.52
CA ALA A 151 20.29 -25.28 14.60
C ALA A 151 18.90 -25.42 15.24
N ASN A 152 18.84 -25.83 16.53
CA ASN A 152 17.59 -25.92 17.27
C ASN A 152 16.87 -24.59 17.44
N ILE A 153 17.59 -23.50 17.77
CA ILE A 153 17.03 -22.13 17.88
C ILE A 153 16.46 -21.68 16.52
N LYS A 154 17.18 -21.91 15.42
CA LYS A 154 16.69 -21.57 14.08
C LYS A 154 15.47 -22.39 13.68
N MET A 155 15.45 -23.68 13.97
CA MET A 155 14.29 -24.53 13.71
C MET A 155 13.08 -24.13 14.56
N ALA A 156 13.29 -23.79 15.84
CA ALA A 156 12.25 -23.29 16.73
C ALA A 156 11.67 -21.96 16.19
N ALA A 157 12.53 -21.02 15.76
CA ALA A 157 12.10 -19.76 15.16
C ALA A 157 11.26 -19.98 13.88
N ILE A 158 11.65 -20.91 12.99
CA ILE A 158 10.87 -21.23 11.79
C ILE A 158 9.56 -21.93 12.16
N ARG A 159 9.57 -22.89 13.09
CA ARG A 159 8.34 -23.59 13.55
C ARG A 159 7.37 -22.64 14.24
N HIS A 160 7.86 -21.73 15.06
CA HIS A 160 7.05 -20.68 15.67
C HIS A 160 6.45 -19.76 14.60
N MET A 161 7.19 -19.48 13.54
CA MET A 161 6.69 -18.70 12.39
C MET A 161 5.49 -19.36 11.69
N TYR A 162 5.37 -20.67 11.67
CA TYR A 162 4.33 -21.39 10.91
C TYR A 162 3.29 -22.13 11.77
N GLY A 163 3.33 -21.95 13.09
CA GLY A 163 2.27 -22.46 13.98
C GLY A 163 2.08 -23.98 13.94
N ASP A 164 3.15 -24.75 13.83
CA ASP A 164 3.06 -26.21 13.82
C ASP A 164 2.59 -26.72 15.19
N SER A 165 1.31 -27.09 15.24
CA SER A 165 0.58 -27.45 16.48
C SER A 165 0.97 -28.80 17.08
N THR A 166 2.00 -29.46 16.56
CA THR A 166 2.41 -30.81 16.98
C THR A 166 3.56 -30.84 18.02
N ASN A 167 4.21 -29.71 18.30
CA ASN A 167 5.23 -29.63 19.35
C ASN A 167 5.02 -28.39 20.22
N ARG A 168 5.18 -28.57 21.53
CA ARG A 168 5.15 -27.57 22.60
C ARG A 168 5.63 -26.21 22.09
N LYS A 169 4.71 -25.24 21.99
CA LYS A 169 5.04 -23.83 21.72
C LYS A 169 6.06 -23.42 22.76
N LEU A 170 7.27 -23.12 22.35
CA LEU A 170 8.15 -22.30 23.18
C LEU A 170 7.44 -20.94 23.29
N ASP A 171 7.20 -20.49 24.50
CA ASP A 171 6.62 -19.18 24.76
C ASP A 171 7.51 -18.11 24.13
N ASP A 172 6.95 -17.03 23.64
CA ASP A 172 7.75 -15.91 23.08
C ASP A 172 8.82 -15.46 24.10
N GLU A 173 8.52 -15.49 25.39
CA GLU A 173 9.46 -15.22 26.48
C GLU A 173 10.61 -16.24 26.52
N GLU A 174 10.34 -17.54 26.37
CA GLU A 174 11.41 -18.59 26.37
C GLU A 174 12.31 -18.46 25.13
N MET A 175 11.76 -18.00 23.99
CA MET A 175 12.53 -17.79 22.76
C MET A 175 13.38 -16.52 22.84
N ASP A 176 12.83 -15.44 23.37
CA ASP A 176 13.57 -14.19 23.59
C ASP A 176 14.66 -14.36 24.65
N GLU A 177 14.42 -15.15 25.72
CA GLU A 177 15.44 -15.55 26.71
C GLU A 177 16.53 -16.40 26.07
N ALA A 178 16.18 -17.38 25.22
CA ALA A 178 17.16 -18.21 24.52
C ALA A 178 18.05 -17.41 23.56
N ILE A 179 17.47 -16.45 22.84
CA ILE A 179 18.20 -15.53 21.96
C ILE A 179 19.11 -14.61 22.77
N LEU A 180 18.63 -14.06 23.87
CA LEU A 180 19.42 -13.22 24.77
C LEU A 180 20.58 -14.00 25.40
N GLN A 181 20.36 -15.27 25.77
CA GLN A 181 21.37 -16.13 26.30
C GLN A 181 22.46 -16.45 25.26
N ASP A 182 22.11 -16.81 24.03
CA ASP A 182 23.08 -17.03 22.92
C ASP A 182 23.88 -15.75 22.56
N LEU A 183 23.24 -14.58 22.63
CA LEU A 183 23.91 -13.30 22.45
C LEU A 183 24.88 -12.97 23.60
N ASN A 184 24.51 -13.25 24.87
CA ASN A 184 25.37 -13.05 26.03
C ASN A 184 26.54 -14.05 26.04
N ASP A 185 26.29 -15.31 25.71
CA ASP A 185 27.34 -16.34 25.59
C ASP A 185 28.33 -15.98 24.45
N SER A 186 27.80 -15.35 23.38
CA SER A 186 28.63 -14.83 22.31
C SER A 186 29.52 -13.67 22.75
N LEU A 187 29.11 -12.83 23.71
CA LEU A 187 29.90 -11.73 24.28
C LEU A 187 31.07 -12.22 25.15
N LEU A 188 30.97 -13.41 25.73
CA LEU A 188 32.00 -14.01 26.62
C LEU A 188 33.17 -14.63 25.86
N ARG A 189 33.09 -14.71 24.53
CA ARG A 189 34.18 -15.27 23.70
C ARG A 189 35.42 -14.39 23.72
N PRO A 190 36.62 -14.96 23.99
CA PRO A 190 37.87 -14.22 24.11
C PRO A 190 38.41 -13.74 22.73
N ASP A 191 37.99 -14.36 21.62
CA ASP A 191 38.45 -14.14 20.25
C ASP A 191 37.69 -13.01 19.51
N LEU A 192 36.70 -12.36 20.15
CA LEU A 192 35.93 -11.30 19.53
C LEU A 192 36.68 -9.99 19.43
N THR A 193 36.69 -9.41 18.22
CA THR A 193 37.17 -8.05 18.01
C THR A 193 36.31 -7.02 18.75
N GLN A 194 36.89 -5.90 19.16
CA GLN A 194 36.20 -4.85 19.92
C GLN A 194 34.96 -4.33 19.15
N ALA A 195 35.04 -4.19 17.83
CA ALA A 195 33.92 -3.79 16.99
C ALA A 195 32.76 -4.83 16.96
N ALA A 196 33.09 -6.12 17.03
CA ALA A 196 32.09 -7.19 17.12
C ALA A 196 31.38 -7.20 18.50
N ARG A 197 32.14 -6.99 19.58
CA ARG A 197 31.57 -6.85 20.94
C ARG A 197 30.62 -5.67 21.05
N GLU A 198 30.96 -4.51 20.50
CA GLU A 198 30.06 -3.35 20.48
C GLU A 198 28.76 -3.62 19.70
N ARG A 199 28.86 -4.29 18.53
CA ARG A 199 27.67 -4.66 17.74
C ARG A 199 26.75 -5.63 18.47
N ILE A 200 27.32 -6.63 19.15
CA ILE A 200 26.52 -7.62 19.92
C ILE A 200 25.94 -6.95 21.17
N SER A 201 26.72 -6.16 21.90
CA SER A 201 26.25 -5.38 23.06
C SER A 201 25.10 -4.44 22.70
N LYS A 202 25.16 -3.78 21.52
CA LYS A 202 24.08 -2.94 21.01
C LYS A 202 22.82 -3.75 20.68
N LYS A 203 22.98 -4.99 20.15
CA LYS A 203 21.85 -5.90 19.90
C LYS A 203 21.22 -6.42 21.17
N VAL A 204 22.04 -6.80 22.17
CA VAL A 204 21.54 -7.22 23.51
C VAL A 204 20.78 -6.08 24.18
N LYS A 205 21.29 -4.86 24.10
CA LYS A 205 20.62 -3.69 24.66
C LYS A 205 19.30 -3.40 23.97
N ALA A 206 19.27 -3.44 22.63
CA ALA A 206 18.05 -3.28 21.84
C ALA A 206 17.02 -4.39 22.13
N ALA A 207 17.44 -5.65 22.26
CA ALA A 207 16.54 -6.76 22.59
C ALA A 207 15.99 -6.67 24.03
N LYS A 208 16.75 -6.11 24.99
CA LYS A 208 16.26 -5.84 26.36
C LYS A 208 15.32 -4.63 26.41
N GLU A 209 15.57 -3.59 25.60
CA GLU A 209 14.68 -2.45 25.48
C GLU A 209 13.35 -2.84 24.83
N ASP A 210 13.34 -3.77 23.85
CA ASP A 210 12.11 -4.33 23.23
C ASP A 210 11.29 -5.22 24.24
N GLN A 211 11.90 -5.79 25.24
CA GLN A 211 11.19 -6.53 26.32
C GLN A 211 10.49 -5.59 27.31
N ASP A 212 11.06 -4.41 27.59
CA ASP A 212 10.53 -3.46 28.57
C ASP A 212 9.52 -2.46 27.96
N ASP A 213 9.64 -2.15 26.67
CA ASP A 213 8.69 -1.33 25.96
C ASP A 213 7.62 -2.22 25.29
N GLY A 214 6.48 -2.32 25.92
CA GLY A 214 5.26 -2.75 25.23
C GLY A 214 5.08 -1.90 23.96
N PRO A 215 4.46 -2.40 22.86
CA PRO A 215 4.43 -1.75 21.57
C PRO A 215 3.89 -0.32 21.69
N SER A 216 4.78 0.68 21.61
CA SER A 216 4.41 2.08 21.55
C SER A 216 3.80 2.37 20.17
N PHE A 217 2.49 2.23 20.07
CA PHE A 217 1.75 2.57 18.87
C PHE A 217 1.59 4.10 18.78
N PHE A 218 2.14 4.73 17.75
CA PHE A 218 1.96 6.14 17.39
C PHE A 218 2.36 7.19 18.45
N GLY A 219 3.39 6.93 19.27
CA GLY A 219 3.86 7.93 20.24
C GLY A 219 2.84 8.26 21.35
N PHE A 220 1.75 7.53 21.47
CA PHE A 220 0.91 7.52 22.64
C PHE A 220 1.70 6.79 23.75
N ASN A 221 2.28 7.56 24.63
CA ASN A 221 2.90 7.04 25.85
C ASN A 221 1.77 6.41 26.68
N GLN A 222 1.52 5.12 26.42
CA GLN A 222 0.61 4.32 27.20
C GLN A 222 1.34 4.12 28.53
N GLY A 223 0.92 4.84 29.54
CA GLY A 223 1.33 4.50 30.90
C GLY A 223 1.17 2.98 31.04
N HIS A 224 2.01 2.31 31.81
CA HIS A 224 2.14 0.86 31.99
C HIS A 224 0.84 0.19 32.49
N TYR A 225 -0.27 0.37 31.73
CA TYR A 225 -1.58 -0.22 32.06
C TYR A 225 -1.63 -1.64 31.50
N ARG A 226 -1.72 -2.62 32.38
CA ARG A 226 -1.81 -4.03 32.00
C ARG A 226 -3.23 -4.45 31.61
N THR A 227 -4.23 -3.78 32.17
CA THR A 227 -5.66 -4.07 31.91
C THR A 227 -6.45 -2.79 31.66
N VAL A 228 -7.65 -2.94 31.08
CA VAL A 228 -8.58 -1.81 30.87
C VAL A 228 -9.05 -1.23 32.22
N GLU A 229 -9.19 -2.10 33.24
CA GLU A 229 -9.58 -1.70 34.60
C GLU A 229 -8.48 -0.84 35.27
N ASP A 230 -7.20 -1.17 35.06
CA ASP A 230 -6.07 -0.35 35.54
C ASP A 230 -6.10 1.06 34.94
N TYR A 231 -6.32 1.13 33.64
CA TYR A 231 -6.47 2.42 32.93
C TYR A 231 -7.64 3.22 33.45
N ASP A 232 -8.83 2.61 33.55
CA ASP A 232 -10.04 3.29 34.01
C ASP A 232 -9.89 3.78 35.46
N SER A 233 -9.28 2.97 36.33
CA SER A 233 -8.99 3.33 37.71
C SER A 233 -8.01 4.50 37.81
N ALA A 234 -7.00 4.53 36.92
CA ALA A 234 -6.07 5.66 36.83
C ALA A 234 -6.77 6.94 36.35
N GLN A 235 -7.59 6.82 35.31
CA GLN A 235 -8.36 7.96 34.79
C GLN A 235 -9.39 8.50 35.79
N ALA A 236 -10.00 7.63 36.61
CA ALA A 236 -10.94 8.06 37.64
C ALA A 236 -10.29 8.88 38.75
N LYS A 237 -9.01 8.65 39.04
CA LYS A 237 -8.21 9.38 40.04
C LYS A 237 -7.73 10.75 39.56
N LEU A 238 -7.75 11.03 38.26
CA LEU A 238 -7.35 12.32 37.69
C LEU A 238 -8.45 13.37 37.83
N PRO A 239 -8.11 14.66 38.00
CA PRO A 239 -9.03 15.79 37.90
C PRO A 239 -9.73 15.80 36.54
N GLU A 240 -10.96 16.30 36.45
CA GLU A 240 -11.78 16.27 35.21
C GLU A 240 -11.15 17.01 34.03
N ASP A 241 -10.42 18.07 34.29
CA ASP A 241 -9.71 18.89 33.29
C ASP A 241 -8.49 18.21 32.65
N ILE A 242 -7.94 17.18 33.32
CA ILE A 242 -6.74 16.45 32.84
C ILE A 242 -7.12 15.05 32.29
N ARG A 243 -8.37 14.62 32.48
CA ARG A 243 -8.84 13.32 32.02
C ARG A 243 -8.80 13.23 30.48
N ASP A 244 -8.42 12.08 30.00
CA ASP A 244 -8.46 11.80 28.56
C ASP A 244 -9.86 11.99 28.00
N GLY A 245 -9.99 12.70 26.87
CA GLY A 245 -11.23 12.89 26.16
C GLY A 245 -11.83 11.54 25.68
N TRP A 246 -13.12 11.53 25.37
CA TRP A 246 -13.86 10.30 25.02
C TRP A 246 -13.20 9.49 23.90
N LEU A 247 -12.68 10.16 22.86
CA LEU A 247 -12.03 9.51 21.72
C LEU A 247 -10.71 8.83 22.14
N LYS A 248 -9.89 9.52 22.93
CA LYS A 248 -8.62 8.98 23.43
C LYS A 248 -8.88 7.80 24.36
N ARG A 249 -9.89 7.90 25.25
CA ARG A 249 -10.31 6.79 26.12
C ARG A 249 -10.74 5.56 25.32
N ALA A 250 -11.61 5.75 24.30
CA ALA A 250 -12.06 4.64 23.46
C ALA A 250 -10.87 3.98 22.75
N THR A 251 -9.94 4.77 22.20
CA THR A 251 -8.76 4.28 21.50
C THR A 251 -7.83 3.52 22.44
N VAL A 252 -7.50 4.08 23.61
CA VAL A 252 -6.59 3.44 24.59
C VAL A 252 -7.18 2.15 25.13
N ARG A 253 -8.47 2.13 25.51
CA ARG A 253 -9.14 0.89 25.96
C ARG A 253 -9.07 -0.21 24.91
N LYS A 254 -9.32 0.13 23.64
CA LYS A 254 -9.25 -0.82 22.55
C LYS A 254 -7.82 -1.32 22.32
N LEU A 255 -6.83 -0.43 22.38
CA LEU A 255 -5.42 -0.82 22.26
C LEU A 255 -4.98 -1.78 23.38
N ILE A 256 -5.40 -1.51 24.62
CA ILE A 256 -5.12 -2.41 25.75
C ILE A 256 -5.80 -3.77 25.51
N HIS A 257 -7.06 -3.78 25.07
CA HIS A 257 -7.78 -5.02 24.75
C HIS A 257 -7.05 -5.83 23.68
N LEU A 258 -6.64 -5.19 22.59
CA LEU A 258 -5.87 -5.82 21.52
C LEU A 258 -4.51 -6.32 22.00
N GLN A 259 -3.85 -5.57 22.88
CA GLN A 259 -2.58 -6.00 23.49
C GLN A 259 -2.76 -7.25 24.36
N MET A 260 -3.88 -7.36 25.09
CA MET A 260 -4.21 -8.55 25.86
C MET A 260 -4.56 -9.74 24.97
N GLU A 261 -5.37 -9.51 23.91
CA GLU A 261 -5.82 -10.54 22.99
C GLU A 261 -4.68 -11.14 22.17
N TYR A 262 -3.74 -10.28 21.71
CA TYR A 262 -2.59 -10.68 20.89
C TYR A 262 -1.28 -10.70 21.66
N ARG A 263 -1.32 -10.79 23.01
CA ARG A 263 -0.13 -10.84 23.86
C ARG A 263 0.76 -12.05 23.54
N GLU A 264 0.12 -13.18 23.27
CA GLU A 264 0.79 -14.43 22.93
C GLU A 264 1.15 -14.57 21.45
N ASP A 265 0.49 -13.81 20.56
CA ASP A 265 0.72 -13.88 19.11
C ASP A 265 0.79 -12.50 18.46
N LYS A 266 1.89 -11.79 18.70
CA LYS A 266 2.20 -10.49 18.06
C LYS A 266 2.23 -10.57 16.53
N ARG A 267 2.45 -11.78 15.99
CA ARG A 267 2.49 -12.00 14.54
C ARG A 267 1.09 -12.04 13.95
N ALA A 268 0.15 -12.75 14.56
CA ALA A 268 -1.25 -12.74 14.14
C ALA A 268 -1.80 -11.32 14.14
N PHE A 269 -1.47 -10.50 15.15
CA PHE A 269 -1.83 -9.08 15.18
C PHE A 269 -1.29 -8.33 13.95
N LYS A 270 0.01 -8.48 13.66
CA LYS A 270 0.66 -7.81 12.52
C LYS A 270 0.06 -8.26 11.19
N GLU A 271 -0.26 -9.54 11.04
CA GLU A 271 -0.89 -10.11 9.84
C GLU A 271 -2.31 -9.55 9.66
N HIS A 272 -3.17 -9.62 10.67
CA HIS A 272 -4.53 -9.05 10.65
C HIS A 272 -4.53 -7.54 10.40
N LEU A 273 -3.64 -6.79 11.07
CA LEU A 273 -3.53 -5.36 10.86
C LEU A 273 -3.10 -5.06 9.41
N THR A 274 -2.13 -5.79 8.90
CA THR A 274 -1.63 -5.61 7.53
C THR A 274 -2.70 -5.97 6.50
N GLU A 275 -3.47 -7.02 6.73
CA GLU A 275 -4.59 -7.44 5.88
C GLU A 275 -5.68 -6.36 5.85
N ASN A 276 -6.11 -5.87 7.01
CA ASN A 276 -7.10 -4.80 7.12
C ASN A 276 -6.65 -3.50 6.45
N ILE A 277 -5.37 -3.12 6.60
CA ILE A 277 -4.80 -1.96 5.92
C ILE A 277 -4.84 -2.18 4.41
N MET A 278 -4.46 -3.35 3.91
CA MET A 278 -4.47 -3.65 2.47
C MET A 278 -5.89 -3.60 1.90
N HIS A 279 -6.87 -4.18 2.58
CA HIS A 279 -8.29 -4.09 2.18
C HIS A 279 -8.84 -2.65 2.23
N SER A 280 -8.19 -1.77 2.98
CA SER A 280 -8.56 -0.34 3.04
C SER A 280 -7.97 0.49 1.90
N PHE A 281 -6.92 0.02 1.20
CA PHE A 281 -6.28 0.76 0.10
C PHE A 281 -7.25 1.20 -1.00
N PRO A 282 -8.13 0.33 -1.56
CA PRO A 282 -9.11 0.75 -2.56
C PRO A 282 -10.04 1.84 -2.04
N LYS A 283 -10.45 1.75 -0.77
CA LYS A 283 -11.34 2.72 -0.11
C LYS A 283 -10.64 4.08 0.03
N ILE A 284 -9.37 4.08 0.47
CA ILE A 284 -8.54 5.30 0.60
C ILE A 284 -8.43 5.98 -0.76
N LEU A 285 -8.09 5.25 -1.82
CA LEU A 285 -7.94 5.81 -3.17
C LEU A 285 -9.26 6.36 -3.71
N PHE A 286 -10.38 5.73 -3.40
CA PHE A 286 -11.70 6.25 -3.77
C PHE A 286 -12.03 7.57 -3.05
N VAL A 287 -11.70 7.69 -1.76
CA VAL A 287 -11.90 8.91 -0.97
C VAL A 287 -10.94 10.03 -1.38
N THR A 288 -9.69 9.69 -1.74
CA THR A 288 -8.70 10.71 -2.17
C THR A 288 -9.05 11.36 -3.51
N LEU A 289 -9.79 10.70 -4.38
CA LEU A 289 -10.16 11.23 -5.69
C LEU A 289 -10.96 12.55 -5.61
N PRO A 290 -12.11 12.64 -4.90
CA PRO A 290 -12.84 13.89 -4.75
C PRO A 290 -12.04 14.96 -3.97
N ILE A 291 -11.22 14.56 -3.00
CA ILE A 291 -10.35 15.49 -2.26
C ILE A 291 -9.31 16.10 -3.22
N PHE A 292 -8.71 15.29 -4.08
CA PHE A 292 -7.74 15.77 -5.07
C PHE A 292 -8.38 16.73 -6.08
N ALA A 293 -9.60 16.40 -6.55
CA ALA A 293 -10.37 17.28 -7.42
C ALA A 293 -10.66 18.63 -6.71
N LEU A 294 -10.96 18.61 -5.41
CA LEU A 294 -11.18 19.83 -4.63
C LEU A 294 -9.90 20.66 -4.50
N VAL A 295 -8.77 20.03 -4.20
CA VAL A 295 -7.45 20.70 -4.13
C VAL A 295 -7.14 21.40 -5.47
N LEU A 296 -7.33 20.71 -6.59
CA LEU A 296 -7.14 21.30 -7.90
C LEU A 296 -8.14 22.45 -8.16
N ASN A 297 -9.39 22.29 -7.78
CA ASN A 297 -10.40 23.35 -7.92
C ASN A 297 -9.98 24.63 -7.16
N ILE A 298 -9.47 24.48 -5.92
CA ILE A 298 -8.95 25.62 -5.13
C ILE A 298 -7.70 26.20 -5.80
N LEU A 299 -6.79 25.39 -6.29
CA LEU A 299 -5.54 25.84 -6.90
C LEU A 299 -5.75 26.57 -8.24
N TYR A 300 -6.85 26.24 -8.91
CA TYR A 300 -7.23 26.83 -10.20
C TYR A 300 -8.48 27.71 -10.14
N PHE A 301 -8.91 28.16 -8.96
CA PHE A 301 -10.16 28.92 -8.77
C PHE A 301 -10.27 30.18 -9.63
N ARG A 302 -9.13 30.80 -10.04
CA ARG A 302 -9.08 31.97 -10.93
C ARG A 302 -9.43 31.62 -12.39
N HIS A 303 -9.40 30.35 -12.75
CA HIS A 303 -9.71 29.88 -14.10
C HIS A 303 -11.18 29.44 -14.20
N LYS A 304 -12.10 30.40 -14.31
CA LYS A 304 -13.56 30.19 -14.30
C LYS A 304 -14.08 29.24 -15.40
N GLN A 305 -13.24 28.87 -16.35
CA GLN A 305 -13.59 27.91 -17.40
C GLN A 305 -13.62 26.46 -16.94
N TYR A 306 -12.96 26.12 -15.78
CA TYR A 306 -12.92 24.80 -15.22
C TYR A 306 -13.88 24.70 -14.03
N TYR A 307 -14.73 23.68 -14.06
CA TYR A 307 -15.63 23.33 -12.97
C TYR A 307 -15.04 22.23 -12.11
N TYR A 308 -15.59 21.99 -10.93
CA TYR A 308 -15.17 20.91 -10.05
C TYR A 308 -15.13 19.53 -10.75
N VAL A 309 -16.16 19.25 -11.58
CA VAL A 309 -16.24 18.00 -12.36
C VAL A 309 -15.07 17.84 -13.33
N ASP A 310 -14.58 18.92 -13.91
CA ASP A 310 -13.45 18.88 -14.87
C ASP A 310 -12.15 18.49 -14.16
N HIS A 311 -11.96 18.98 -12.92
CA HIS A 311 -10.86 18.56 -12.04
C HIS A 311 -11.02 17.10 -11.64
N GLY A 312 -12.24 16.63 -11.37
CA GLY A 312 -12.55 15.24 -11.10
C GLY A 312 -12.19 14.31 -12.26
N ILE A 313 -12.62 14.66 -13.48
CA ILE A 313 -12.29 13.92 -14.71
C ILE A 313 -10.77 13.90 -14.96
N PHE A 314 -10.10 15.02 -14.74
CA PHE A 314 -8.64 15.09 -14.84
C PHE A 314 -7.98 14.13 -13.83
N THR A 315 -8.42 14.16 -12.58
CA THR A 315 -7.91 13.28 -11.52
C THR A 315 -8.13 11.81 -11.85
N ILE A 316 -9.32 11.43 -12.31
CA ILE A 316 -9.63 10.07 -12.76
C ILE A 316 -8.63 9.59 -13.81
N HIS A 317 -8.35 10.39 -14.84
CA HIS A 317 -7.38 10.01 -15.87
C HIS A 317 -5.96 9.87 -15.33
N VAL A 318 -5.55 10.73 -14.38
CA VAL A 318 -4.25 10.60 -13.71
C VAL A 318 -4.16 9.31 -12.93
N TYR A 319 -5.19 8.95 -12.17
CA TYR A 319 -5.25 7.68 -11.43
C TYR A 319 -5.18 6.47 -12.35
N CYS A 320 -5.95 6.47 -13.45
CA CYS A 320 -5.91 5.39 -14.44
C CYS A 320 -4.50 5.20 -15.01
N ALA A 321 -3.83 6.30 -15.38
CA ALA A 321 -2.45 6.24 -15.87
C ALA A 321 -1.50 5.70 -14.81
N THR A 322 -1.64 6.14 -13.57
CA THR A 322 -0.82 5.67 -12.44
C THR A 322 -1.02 4.17 -12.20
N PHE A 323 -2.26 3.67 -12.19
CA PHE A 323 -2.53 2.23 -12.06
C PHE A 323 -1.88 1.41 -13.17
N LEU A 324 -1.98 1.85 -14.43
CA LEU A 324 -1.35 1.15 -15.55
C LEU A 324 0.18 1.15 -15.46
N LEU A 325 0.79 2.27 -15.04
CA LEU A 325 2.24 2.35 -14.82
C LEU A 325 2.69 1.49 -13.64
N LEU A 326 1.91 1.44 -12.56
CA LEU A 326 2.18 0.55 -11.43
C LEU A 326 2.01 -0.92 -11.80
N LEU A 327 1.03 -1.28 -12.64
CA LEU A 327 0.91 -2.64 -13.18
C LEU A 327 2.14 -3.03 -13.99
N LEU A 328 2.64 -2.13 -14.84
CA LEU A 328 3.87 -2.36 -15.59
C LEU A 328 5.07 -2.50 -14.66
N TYR A 329 5.17 -1.70 -13.61
CA TYR A 329 6.20 -1.81 -12.57
C TYR A 329 6.17 -3.18 -11.90
N ILE A 330 4.99 -3.64 -11.47
CA ILE A 330 4.79 -4.96 -10.84
C ILE A 330 5.19 -6.09 -11.81
N LEU A 331 4.82 -5.97 -13.08
CA LEU A 331 5.21 -6.95 -14.12
C LEU A 331 6.73 -7.03 -14.26
N MET A 332 7.42 -5.89 -14.34
CA MET A 332 8.89 -5.85 -14.40
C MET A 332 9.54 -6.45 -13.16
N GLN A 333 8.97 -6.20 -11.98
CA GLN A 333 9.44 -6.80 -10.72
C GLN A 333 9.32 -8.33 -10.75
N LYS A 334 8.23 -8.87 -11.29
CA LYS A 334 8.03 -10.32 -11.42
C LYS A 334 9.00 -10.94 -12.42
N ILE A 335 9.22 -10.28 -13.56
CA ILE A 335 10.19 -10.72 -14.56
C ILE A 335 11.60 -10.74 -13.95
N ALA A 336 11.99 -9.68 -13.23
CA ALA A 336 13.30 -9.61 -12.56
C ALA A 336 13.49 -10.73 -11.53
N GLY A 337 12.43 -11.08 -10.78
CA GLY A 337 12.49 -12.17 -9.81
C GLY A 337 12.48 -13.58 -10.41
N ALA A 338 11.89 -13.74 -11.61
CA ALA A 338 11.80 -15.04 -12.28
C ALA A 338 13.06 -15.38 -13.10
N VAL A 339 13.81 -14.37 -13.51
CA VAL A 339 15.00 -14.55 -14.39
C VAL A 339 16.25 -14.64 -13.54
N GLY A 340 16.98 -15.76 -13.64
CA GLY A 340 18.27 -15.98 -12.95
C GLY A 340 19.47 -15.24 -13.56
N VAL A 341 19.27 -14.42 -14.62
CA VAL A 341 20.35 -13.79 -15.38
C VAL A 341 20.54 -12.35 -14.93
N THR A 342 21.69 -12.04 -14.37
CA THR A 342 22.02 -10.76 -13.69
C THR A 342 21.84 -9.52 -14.58
N TRP A 343 22.23 -9.58 -15.86
CA TRP A 343 22.08 -8.41 -16.74
C TRP A 343 20.62 -8.10 -17.09
N ILE A 344 19.76 -9.14 -17.22
CA ILE A 344 18.33 -8.93 -17.46
C ILE A 344 17.68 -8.32 -16.21
N GLN A 345 18.06 -8.78 -15.02
CA GLN A 345 17.61 -8.18 -13.76
C GLN A 345 17.99 -6.70 -13.69
N ALA A 346 19.23 -6.36 -14.03
CA ALA A 346 19.69 -4.96 -14.06
C ALA A 346 18.84 -4.10 -15.02
N VAL A 347 18.54 -4.60 -16.21
CA VAL A 347 17.66 -3.91 -17.17
C VAL A 347 16.25 -3.70 -16.58
N CYS A 348 15.69 -4.73 -15.95
CA CYS A 348 14.38 -4.61 -15.30
C CYS A 348 14.38 -3.54 -14.19
N TYR A 349 15.43 -3.49 -13.36
CA TYR A 349 15.54 -2.45 -12.32
C TYR A 349 15.66 -1.04 -12.90
N VAL A 350 16.40 -0.86 -14.00
CA VAL A 350 16.49 0.43 -14.72
C VAL A 350 15.12 0.84 -15.25
N ILE A 351 14.37 -0.10 -15.86
CA ILE A 351 13.00 0.17 -16.35
C ILE A 351 12.06 0.53 -15.16
N MET A 352 12.14 -0.18 -14.06
CA MET A 352 11.36 0.09 -12.85
C MET A 352 11.65 1.50 -12.31
N PHE A 353 12.92 1.89 -12.24
CA PHE A 353 13.31 3.23 -11.84
C PHE A 353 12.78 4.29 -12.82
N ALA A 354 12.88 4.04 -14.13
CA ALA A 354 12.34 4.93 -15.16
C ALA A 354 10.81 5.08 -15.06
N ILE A 355 10.06 4.01 -14.78
CA ILE A 355 8.61 4.06 -14.56
C ILE A 355 8.30 4.91 -13.33
N TRP A 356 9.03 4.72 -12.22
CA TRP A 356 8.85 5.48 -11.00
C TRP A 356 9.06 6.98 -11.23
N VAL A 357 10.15 7.36 -11.85
CA VAL A 357 10.42 8.77 -12.23
C VAL A 357 9.35 9.30 -13.20
N TYR A 358 8.90 8.47 -14.15
CA TYR A 358 7.91 8.88 -15.13
C TYR A 358 6.55 9.19 -14.52
N ILE A 359 6.12 8.52 -13.44
CA ILE A 359 4.87 8.82 -12.73
C ILE A 359 4.85 10.29 -12.26
N PHE A 360 5.95 10.79 -11.70
CA PHE A 360 6.04 12.19 -11.28
C PHE A 360 6.05 13.15 -12.47
N ILE A 361 6.82 12.84 -13.50
CA ILE A 361 6.86 13.62 -14.74
C ILE A 361 5.49 13.62 -15.44
N TYR A 362 4.78 12.50 -15.38
CA TYR A 362 3.46 12.35 -15.99
C TYR A 362 2.47 13.35 -15.39
N LEU A 363 2.38 13.46 -14.07
CA LEU A 363 1.47 14.41 -13.40
C LEU A 363 1.80 15.84 -13.81
N TYR A 364 3.06 16.25 -13.82
CA TYR A 364 3.47 17.58 -14.30
C TYR A 364 3.06 17.84 -15.76
N LYS A 365 3.35 16.88 -16.64
CA LYS A 365 2.98 16.98 -18.07
C LYS A 365 1.46 17.01 -18.26
N ALA A 366 0.72 16.21 -17.49
CA ALA A 366 -0.74 16.18 -17.54
C ALA A 366 -1.34 17.53 -17.11
N MET A 367 -0.87 18.09 -15.98
CA MET A 367 -1.31 19.43 -15.54
C MET A 367 -1.00 20.50 -16.57
N ARG A 368 0.20 20.47 -17.15
CA ARG A 368 0.58 21.44 -18.18
C ARG A 368 -0.26 21.29 -19.46
N GLY A 369 -0.52 20.05 -19.89
CA GLY A 369 -1.31 19.74 -21.09
C GLY A 369 -2.78 20.14 -20.95
N PHE A 370 -3.35 19.90 -19.77
CA PHE A 370 -4.76 20.15 -19.47
C PHE A 370 -5.04 21.64 -19.22
N TYR A 371 -4.33 22.25 -18.22
CA TYR A 371 -4.58 23.63 -17.79
C TYR A 371 -3.91 24.70 -18.66
N ARG A 372 -3.04 24.31 -19.61
CA ARG A 372 -2.38 25.19 -20.58
C ARG A 372 -1.68 26.41 -19.96
N GLN A 373 -1.07 26.24 -18.78
CA GLN A 373 -0.31 27.30 -18.11
C GLN A 373 1.19 27.26 -18.49
N GLY A 374 1.87 28.40 -18.25
CA GLY A 374 3.33 28.49 -18.39
C GLY A 374 4.08 27.52 -17.47
N ARG A 375 5.30 27.15 -17.87
CA ARG A 375 6.11 26.11 -17.21
C ARG A 375 6.28 26.35 -15.69
N LEU A 376 6.69 27.56 -15.30
CA LEU A 376 6.95 27.91 -13.90
C LEU A 376 5.69 27.86 -13.05
N LYS A 377 4.59 28.47 -13.52
CA LYS A 377 3.30 28.45 -12.82
C LYS A 377 2.77 27.03 -12.62
N THR A 378 2.90 26.19 -13.65
CA THR A 378 2.53 24.76 -13.55
C THR A 378 3.42 24.02 -12.57
N PHE A 379 4.74 24.28 -12.57
CA PHE A 379 5.67 23.62 -11.65
C PHE A 379 5.37 23.93 -10.19
N VAL A 380 5.14 25.21 -9.86
CA VAL A 380 4.76 25.61 -8.49
C VAL A 380 3.46 24.92 -8.05
N LYS A 381 2.43 24.95 -8.89
CA LYS A 381 1.15 24.30 -8.58
C LYS A 381 1.29 22.78 -8.45
N TYR A 382 2.08 22.15 -9.32
CA TYR A 382 2.41 20.74 -9.25
C TYR A 382 3.06 20.38 -7.91
N PHE A 383 4.06 21.15 -7.48
CA PHE A 383 4.74 20.92 -6.21
C PHE A 383 3.78 21.05 -5.02
N ILE A 384 2.95 22.09 -4.99
CA ILE A 384 1.92 22.29 -3.97
C ILE A 384 0.92 21.11 -3.98
N THR A 385 0.49 20.67 -5.18
CA THR A 385 -0.42 19.53 -5.30
C THR A 385 0.21 18.25 -4.74
N CYS A 386 1.48 17.96 -5.07
CA CYS A 386 2.19 16.79 -4.52
C CYS A 386 2.33 16.87 -3.00
N LEU A 387 2.65 18.04 -2.46
CA LEU A 387 2.80 18.25 -1.02
C LEU A 387 1.46 18.02 -0.28
N ILE A 388 0.39 18.64 -0.76
CA ILE A 388 -0.96 18.45 -0.17
C ILE A 388 -1.39 16.98 -0.29
N ALA A 389 -1.16 16.36 -1.44
CA ALA A 389 -1.44 14.96 -1.65
C ALA A 389 -0.72 14.05 -0.67
N PHE A 390 0.55 14.30 -0.42
CA PHE A 390 1.35 13.56 0.55
C PHE A 390 0.73 13.63 1.94
N PHE A 391 0.41 14.82 2.44
CA PHE A 391 -0.20 14.98 3.77
C PHE A 391 -1.61 14.39 3.86
N VAL A 392 -2.43 14.58 2.82
CA VAL A 392 -3.79 13.99 2.77
C VAL A 392 -3.71 12.46 2.80
N ASN A 393 -2.81 11.85 2.02
CA ASN A 393 -2.67 10.39 2.02
C ASN A 393 -2.14 9.86 3.36
N ILE A 394 -1.18 10.53 4.00
CA ILE A 394 -0.71 10.15 5.35
C ILE A 394 -1.85 10.26 6.36
N PHE A 395 -2.60 11.38 6.33
CA PHE A 395 -3.73 11.57 7.24
C PHE A 395 -4.80 10.49 7.06
N LEU A 396 -5.19 10.20 5.80
CA LEU A 396 -6.17 9.15 5.52
C LEU A 396 -5.66 7.78 5.91
N LEU A 397 -4.39 7.47 5.63
CA LEU A 397 -3.79 6.21 6.05
C LEU A 397 -3.84 6.06 7.58
N ALA A 398 -3.42 7.09 8.32
CA ALA A 398 -3.49 7.09 9.78
C ALA A 398 -4.94 6.93 10.29
N LEU A 399 -5.90 7.62 9.68
CA LEU A 399 -7.33 7.50 10.01
C LEU A 399 -7.85 6.08 9.75
N PHE A 400 -7.51 5.49 8.61
CA PHE A 400 -7.93 4.11 8.28
C PHE A 400 -7.26 3.07 9.17
N ILE A 401 -6.00 3.26 9.56
CA ILE A 401 -5.33 2.41 10.55
C ILE A 401 -6.05 2.53 11.90
N LEU A 402 -6.38 3.74 12.33
CA LEU A 402 -7.13 3.95 13.58
C LEU A 402 -8.50 3.26 13.54
N ILE A 403 -9.24 3.42 12.45
CA ILE A 403 -10.53 2.73 12.26
C ILE A 403 -10.33 1.21 12.24
N SER A 404 -9.29 0.70 11.59
CA SER A 404 -8.97 -0.72 11.55
C SER A 404 -8.67 -1.27 12.94
N VAL A 405 -7.87 -0.57 13.74
CA VAL A 405 -7.58 -0.94 15.13
C VAL A 405 -8.83 -0.92 16.00
N VAL A 406 -9.72 0.06 15.80
CA VAL A 406 -11.00 0.14 16.55
C VAL A 406 -12.00 -0.94 16.11
N SER A 407 -11.92 -1.41 14.87
CA SER A 407 -12.82 -2.44 14.31
C SER A 407 -12.36 -3.88 14.54
N LEU A 408 -11.09 -4.10 14.91
CA LEU A 408 -10.56 -5.38 15.37
C LEU A 408 -11.04 -5.68 16.79
#